data_e5570afd792d829d049dd462ea47162b
#
_entry.id   e5570afd792d829d049dd462ea47162b
#
_cell.length_a   1.000
_cell.length_b   1.000
_cell.length_c   1.000
_cell.angle_alpha   90.00
_cell.angle_beta   90.00
_cell.angle_gamma   90.00
#
_symmetry.space_group_name_H-M   'P 1'
#
loop_
_entity.id
_entity.type
_entity.pdbx_description
1 polymer ?
#
loop_
_entity_poly.entity_id
_entity_poly.type
_entity_poly.pdbx_seq_one_letter_code
_entity_poly.pdbx_strand_id
1 'polypeptide(L)'
;MTMKPKDFPPGPPYLPILGSTLFLPRKLVHVTMAGEWRRKYGSVVGLFFGHRTVVAICGPKEVLEVLRREEFQVRPNSDFFKARSFGKKLGVFFSDGPFWVEQRRFTLRHLRDFGFGKKSMEGFILDEVEDTLSYMKELKVMQVTGLFSVPTLNVLWGMIAGTRYDRNDERLKDLLNRLTMNFRSGNPTGGIINIFPILMTIAPGLSGFTKFKETLVNLQNYIGLSIKEHEQTLDQNNPRDLIDVYLREMRKQNHPDSTFTEQGLITICLDLFAAGGETTTSTLGFCLMYMLLYPEVQKKVRNELDAVVGRDRRPSLEDRPKLPYVEAVLTEVFRLCSIAPMTPPHCVDRDTYINGYLIPKDSMVLVVLYSLFQDKEHWGDPEVFRPERFLDADGKLVKDEWMIPFGMGKRMCLGEVLARSVVFLFFTSIVQEFLLSIPEGDTKPSTVPLSGFTIAPAPFRIKVTERT
;
A
#
# COMPACT_ATOMS: atom_id res chain seq x y z
N MET A 1 -6.69 23.68 28.41
CA MET A 1 -5.24 23.50 28.07
C MET A 1 -4.92 22.01 28.19
N THR A 2 -4.52 21.34 27.13
CA THR A 2 -3.99 19.99 27.22
C THR A 2 -2.61 20.07 27.84
N MET A 3 -2.50 19.78 29.14
CA MET A 3 -1.19 19.64 29.76
C MET A 3 -0.52 18.39 29.22
N LYS A 4 0.76 18.50 28.85
CA LYS A 4 1.55 17.33 28.46
C LYS A 4 1.52 16.32 29.60
N PRO A 5 1.10 15.05 29.36
CA PRO A 5 1.13 14.04 30.40
C PRO A 5 2.54 13.89 30.99
N LYS A 6 2.62 13.56 32.27
CA LYS A 6 3.89 13.22 32.90
C LYS A 6 4.46 12.01 32.16
N ASP A 7 5.76 12.00 31.93
CA ASP A 7 6.52 10.94 31.25
C ASP A 7 6.10 10.71 29.77
N PHE A 8 5.35 11.65 29.14
CA PHE A 8 5.05 11.62 27.71
C PHE A 8 6.33 11.89 26.89
N PRO A 9 6.52 11.24 25.73
CA PRO A 9 7.74 11.36 24.93
C PRO A 9 8.10 12.82 24.59
N PRO A 10 9.40 13.13 24.43
CA PRO A 10 9.86 14.41 23.91
C PRO A 10 9.44 14.58 22.44
N GLY A 11 9.37 15.83 21.98
CA GLY A 11 8.98 16.10 20.59
C GLY A 11 9.04 17.59 20.26
N PRO A 12 8.63 17.98 19.03
CA PRO A 12 8.62 19.36 18.62
C PRO A 12 7.68 20.20 19.51
N PRO A 13 7.88 21.53 19.54
CA PRO A 13 7.01 22.43 20.28
C PRO A 13 5.53 22.23 19.91
N TYR A 14 4.65 22.56 20.83
CA TYR A 14 3.21 22.57 20.59
C TYR A 14 2.57 23.87 21.10
N LEU A 15 1.54 24.30 20.39
CA LEU A 15 0.78 25.50 20.70
C LEU A 15 -0.63 25.12 21.20
N PRO A 16 -1.23 25.94 22.06
CA PRO A 16 -2.64 25.76 22.43
C PRO A 16 -3.50 25.64 21.16
N ILE A 17 -4.51 24.77 21.17
CA ILE A 17 -5.45 24.50 20.08
C ILE A 17 -4.80 23.84 18.85
N LEU A 18 -3.66 24.34 18.35
CA LEU A 18 -3.00 23.85 17.14
C LEU A 18 -2.14 22.59 17.37
N GLY A 19 -1.72 22.36 18.60
CA GLY A 19 -0.78 21.30 18.92
C GLY A 19 0.57 21.51 18.23
N SER A 20 1.18 20.46 17.73
CA SER A 20 2.46 20.46 16.99
C SER A 20 2.30 20.69 15.49
N THR A 21 1.11 21.03 15.01
CA THR A 21 0.76 21.06 13.58
C THR A 21 1.64 21.99 12.75
N LEU A 22 2.01 23.15 13.28
CA LEU A 22 2.85 24.14 12.58
C LEU A 22 4.30 23.67 12.40
N PHE A 23 4.72 22.68 13.17
CA PHE A 23 6.07 22.11 13.13
C PHE A 23 6.14 20.85 12.31
N LEU A 24 5.01 20.38 11.73
CA LEU A 24 5.00 19.23 10.84
C LEU A 24 5.56 19.61 9.46
N PRO A 25 6.47 18.81 8.90
CA PRO A 25 6.91 19.00 7.53
C PRO A 25 5.73 18.88 6.55
N ARG A 26 5.71 19.74 5.56
CA ARG A 26 4.65 19.73 4.54
C ARG A 26 4.76 18.56 3.55
N LYS A 27 5.96 18.05 3.35
CA LYS A 27 6.26 16.93 2.43
C LYS A 27 7.18 15.92 3.11
N LEU A 28 7.10 14.67 2.70
CA LEU A 28 7.98 13.59 3.16
C LEU A 28 8.18 13.56 4.68
N VAL A 29 7.08 13.69 5.43
CA VAL A 29 7.11 13.75 6.91
C VAL A 29 7.85 12.57 7.54
N HIS A 30 7.78 11.38 6.93
CA HIS A 30 8.48 10.18 7.37
C HIS A 30 10.02 10.34 7.32
N VAL A 31 10.55 11.10 6.34
CA VAL A 31 11.99 11.37 6.25
C VAL A 31 12.46 12.22 7.43
N THR A 32 11.69 13.27 7.77
CA THR A 32 12.00 14.10 8.94
C THR A 32 11.87 13.29 10.24
N MET A 33 10.83 12.47 10.36
CA MET A 33 10.62 11.63 11.55
C MET A 33 11.77 10.63 11.75
N ALA A 34 12.12 9.87 10.70
CA ALA A 34 13.18 8.86 10.76
C ALA A 34 14.59 9.46 10.90
N GLY A 35 14.81 10.66 10.39
CA GLY A 35 16.11 11.33 10.38
C GLY A 35 16.27 12.38 11.49
N GLU A 36 15.80 13.60 11.24
CA GLU A 36 16.01 14.74 12.13
C GLU A 36 15.39 14.55 13.51
N TRP A 37 14.12 14.14 13.56
CA TRP A 37 13.41 14.00 14.83
C TRP A 37 13.94 12.84 15.67
N ARG A 38 14.26 11.70 15.04
CA ARG A 38 14.90 10.58 15.75
C ARG A 38 16.22 11.00 16.39
N ARG A 39 17.05 11.78 15.69
CA ARG A 39 18.32 12.31 16.26
C ARG A 39 18.10 13.30 17.40
N LYS A 40 17.07 14.16 17.29
CA LYS A 40 16.83 15.24 18.25
C LYS A 40 16.03 14.83 19.46
N TYR A 41 15.03 13.95 19.29
CA TYR A 41 14.06 13.59 20.31
C TYR A 41 14.12 12.12 20.73
N GLY A 42 14.89 11.28 20.02
CA GLY A 42 14.97 9.85 20.25
C GLY A 42 14.03 9.03 19.35
N SER A 43 13.99 7.72 19.63
CA SER A 43 13.25 6.74 18.84
C SER A 43 11.73 6.80 19.00
N VAL A 44 11.25 7.46 20.06
CA VAL A 44 9.82 7.66 20.35
C VAL A 44 9.55 9.15 20.50
N VAL A 45 8.75 9.70 19.60
CA VAL A 45 8.53 11.15 19.49
C VAL A 45 7.08 11.50 19.80
N GLY A 46 6.86 12.36 20.80
CA GLY A 46 5.55 12.83 21.21
C GLY A 46 5.10 14.06 20.44
N LEU A 47 3.84 14.05 19.99
CA LEU A 47 3.21 15.09 19.19
C LEU A 47 1.81 15.39 19.72
N PHE A 48 1.27 16.55 19.35
CA PHE A 48 -0.12 16.90 19.58
C PHE A 48 -0.78 17.33 18.26
N PHE A 49 -1.89 16.68 17.90
CA PHE A 49 -2.76 17.13 16.81
C PHE A 49 -4.00 17.78 17.41
N GLY A 50 -3.99 19.11 17.47
CA GLY A 50 -4.93 19.82 18.35
C GLY A 50 -4.70 19.41 19.81
N HIS A 51 -5.71 18.81 20.41
CA HIS A 51 -5.67 18.28 21.78
C HIS A 51 -5.37 16.76 21.85
N ARG A 52 -5.30 16.08 20.70
CA ARG A 52 -5.07 14.63 20.65
C ARG A 52 -3.59 14.34 20.81
N THR A 53 -3.26 13.40 21.69
CA THR A 53 -1.91 12.84 21.81
C THR A 53 -1.59 11.95 20.60
N VAL A 54 -0.41 12.15 20.04
CA VAL A 54 0.12 11.37 18.91
C VAL A 54 1.55 10.97 19.24
N VAL A 55 1.90 9.74 18.96
CA VAL A 55 3.27 9.23 19.16
C VAL A 55 3.78 8.67 17.85
N ALA A 56 4.94 9.17 17.39
CA ALA A 56 5.65 8.62 16.24
C ALA A 56 6.75 7.67 16.72
N ILE A 57 6.72 6.45 16.23
CA ILE A 57 7.72 5.42 16.50
C ILE A 57 8.73 5.44 15.35
N CYS A 58 9.93 5.96 15.65
CA CYS A 58 10.97 6.27 14.66
C CYS A 58 12.22 5.38 14.81
N GLY A 59 12.34 4.62 15.90
CA GLY A 59 13.44 3.69 16.13
C GLY A 59 13.13 2.31 15.57
N PRO A 60 14.09 1.64 14.90
CA PRO A 60 13.85 0.32 14.32
C PRO A 60 13.41 -0.74 15.33
N LYS A 61 14.04 -0.81 16.50
CA LYS A 61 13.69 -1.76 17.57
C LYS A 61 12.26 -1.52 18.07
N GLU A 62 11.92 -0.27 18.31
CA GLU A 62 10.59 0.14 18.79
C GLU A 62 9.50 -0.08 17.72
N VAL A 63 9.84 0.07 16.44
CA VAL A 63 8.93 -0.27 15.33
C VAL A 63 8.59 -1.76 15.37
N LEU A 64 9.60 -2.64 15.47
CA LEU A 64 9.38 -4.09 15.55
C LEU A 64 8.62 -4.48 16.83
N GLU A 65 8.91 -3.82 17.97
CA GLU A 65 8.22 -4.04 19.23
C GLU A 65 6.72 -3.68 19.10
N VAL A 66 6.41 -2.46 18.68
CA VAL A 66 5.04 -1.94 18.60
C VAL A 66 4.17 -2.78 17.65
N LEU A 67 4.71 -3.22 16.52
CA LEU A 67 3.97 -4.03 15.55
C LEU A 67 3.62 -5.44 16.08
N ARG A 68 4.33 -5.95 17.08
CA ARG A 68 4.06 -7.26 17.73
C ARG A 68 3.06 -7.15 18.88
N ARG A 69 2.97 -6.00 19.56
CA ARG A 69 2.19 -5.81 20.78
C ARG A 69 0.70 -5.61 20.48
N GLU A 70 -0.15 -6.27 21.24
CA GLU A 70 -1.60 -6.31 21.00
C GLU A 70 -2.30 -4.97 21.23
N GLU A 71 -1.91 -4.23 22.26
CA GLU A 71 -2.52 -2.95 22.62
C GLU A 71 -2.38 -1.87 21.53
N PHE A 72 -1.46 -2.05 20.57
CA PHE A 72 -1.29 -1.16 19.42
C PHE A 72 -2.09 -1.59 18.18
N GLN A 73 -2.92 -2.64 18.26
CA GLN A 73 -3.63 -3.16 17.09
C GLN A 73 -4.96 -2.45 16.81
N VAL A 74 -5.38 -1.52 17.66
CA VAL A 74 -6.60 -0.75 17.52
C VAL A 74 -6.44 0.36 16.47
N ARG A 75 -7.54 0.79 15.86
CA ARG A 75 -7.57 1.90 14.92
C ARG A 75 -8.15 3.16 15.55
N PRO A 76 -7.65 4.35 15.17
CA PRO A 76 -8.19 5.60 15.72
C PRO A 76 -9.70 5.75 15.49
N ASN A 77 -10.44 6.11 16.52
CA ASN A 77 -11.84 6.43 16.42
C ASN A 77 -12.01 7.88 15.95
N SER A 78 -11.97 8.10 14.63
CA SER A 78 -12.05 9.43 14.03
C SER A 78 -13.14 9.46 12.98
N ASP A 79 -13.95 10.54 12.97
CA ASP A 79 -15.01 10.72 11.97
C ASP A 79 -14.47 10.82 10.56
N PHE A 80 -13.24 11.34 10.40
CA PHE A 80 -12.54 11.34 9.11
C PHE A 80 -12.35 9.91 8.59
N PHE A 81 -11.83 8.99 9.43
CA PHE A 81 -11.64 7.60 9.01
C PHE A 81 -12.95 6.85 8.80
N LYS A 82 -13.99 7.18 9.57
CA LYS A 82 -15.34 6.60 9.42
C LYS A 82 -16.08 7.13 8.18
N ALA A 83 -15.77 8.34 7.71
CA ALA A 83 -16.44 8.93 6.55
C ALA A 83 -16.40 8.03 5.30
N ARG A 84 -15.33 7.22 5.15
CA ARG A 84 -15.17 6.26 4.05
C ARG A 84 -16.07 5.01 4.17
N SER A 85 -16.65 4.76 5.33
CA SER A 85 -17.41 3.56 5.68
C SER A 85 -18.74 3.91 6.35
N PHE A 86 -19.51 4.79 5.71
CA PHE A 86 -20.87 5.16 6.12
C PHE A 86 -20.97 5.69 7.58
N GLY A 87 -19.93 6.35 8.07
CA GLY A 87 -19.87 6.86 9.45
C GLY A 87 -19.60 5.80 10.52
N LYS A 88 -19.31 4.57 10.13
CA LYS A 88 -19.08 3.42 11.01
C LYS A 88 -17.65 2.88 10.88
N LYS A 89 -17.20 2.03 11.79
CA LYS A 89 -15.95 1.26 11.67
C LYS A 89 -16.21 -0.05 10.90
N LEU A 90 -16.27 0.00 9.57
CA LEU A 90 -16.48 -1.16 8.69
C LEU A 90 -15.23 -1.48 7.88
N GLY A 91 -15.28 -2.61 7.13
CA GLY A 91 -14.19 -3.08 6.28
C GLY A 91 -13.07 -3.76 7.07
N VAL A 92 -11.87 -3.83 6.46
CA VAL A 92 -10.70 -4.51 7.04
C VAL A 92 -9.52 -3.56 7.31
N PHE A 93 -9.60 -2.32 6.84
CA PHE A 93 -8.50 -1.37 6.92
C PHE A 93 -8.53 -0.50 8.19
N PHE A 94 -9.68 0.15 8.48
CA PHE A 94 -9.86 1.04 9.64
C PHE A 94 -10.84 0.50 10.70
N SER A 95 -11.25 -0.75 10.64
CA SER A 95 -11.99 -1.44 11.69
C SER A 95 -11.04 -2.12 12.68
N ASP A 96 -11.56 -2.51 13.84
CA ASP A 96 -10.83 -3.20 14.90
C ASP A 96 -11.77 -4.13 15.71
N GLY A 97 -11.21 -4.77 16.74
CA GLY A 97 -11.94 -5.66 17.62
C GLY A 97 -12.45 -6.95 16.96
N PRO A 98 -13.47 -7.61 17.56
CA PRO A 98 -14.02 -8.88 17.06
C PRO A 98 -14.55 -8.80 15.63
N PHE A 99 -15.23 -7.69 15.28
CA PHE A 99 -15.72 -7.42 13.93
C PHE A 99 -14.57 -7.52 12.90
N TRP A 100 -13.45 -6.83 13.14
CA TRP A 100 -12.30 -6.87 12.25
C TRP A 100 -11.70 -8.26 12.11
N VAL A 101 -11.59 -8.99 13.21
CA VAL A 101 -11.04 -10.37 13.20
C VAL A 101 -11.88 -11.26 12.30
N GLU A 102 -13.20 -11.19 12.42
CA GLU A 102 -14.13 -11.98 11.63
C GLU A 102 -14.07 -11.62 10.15
N GLN A 103 -14.23 -10.33 9.82
CA GLN A 103 -14.22 -9.84 8.45
C GLN A 103 -12.88 -10.10 7.75
N ARG A 104 -11.75 -9.88 8.44
CA ARG A 104 -10.42 -10.17 7.88
C ARG A 104 -10.23 -11.66 7.63
N ARG A 105 -10.63 -12.53 8.56
CA ARG A 105 -10.54 -13.98 8.42
C ARG A 105 -11.41 -14.47 7.26
N PHE A 106 -12.62 -13.99 7.17
CA PHE A 106 -13.56 -14.29 6.09
C PHE A 106 -12.97 -13.90 4.73
N THR A 107 -12.58 -12.65 4.59
CA THR A 107 -12.00 -12.10 3.35
C THR A 107 -10.77 -12.90 2.90
N LEU A 108 -9.80 -13.15 3.80
CA LEU A 108 -8.59 -13.90 3.47
C LEU A 108 -8.88 -15.33 3.07
N ARG A 109 -9.80 -16.02 3.78
CA ARG A 109 -10.19 -17.40 3.48
C ARG A 109 -10.74 -17.49 2.06
N HIS A 110 -11.72 -16.66 1.74
CA HIS A 110 -12.40 -16.75 0.45
C HIS A 110 -11.57 -16.21 -0.71
N LEU A 111 -10.76 -15.18 -0.53
CA LEU A 111 -9.77 -14.82 -1.55
C LEU A 111 -8.84 -16.01 -1.89
N ARG A 112 -8.42 -16.80 -0.87
CA ARG A 112 -7.64 -18.02 -1.12
C ARG A 112 -8.43 -19.08 -1.89
N ASP A 113 -9.72 -19.21 -1.61
CA ASP A 113 -10.60 -20.16 -2.34
C ASP A 113 -10.67 -19.77 -3.83
N PHE A 114 -10.70 -18.48 -4.15
CA PHE A 114 -10.73 -17.94 -5.52
C PHE A 114 -9.34 -17.73 -6.14
N GLY A 115 -8.31 -18.34 -5.60
CA GLY A 115 -7.01 -18.40 -6.24
C GLY A 115 -5.89 -17.61 -5.59
N PHE A 116 -6.17 -16.77 -4.61
CA PHE A 116 -5.14 -15.97 -3.93
C PHE A 116 -4.05 -16.86 -3.34
N GLY A 117 -2.80 -16.73 -3.86
CA GLY A 117 -1.68 -17.58 -3.48
C GLY A 117 -1.71 -19.00 -4.07
N LYS A 118 -2.56 -19.28 -5.04
CA LYS A 118 -2.64 -20.54 -5.79
C LYS A 118 -2.18 -20.36 -7.23
N LYS A 119 -2.00 -21.48 -7.94
CA LYS A 119 -1.60 -21.49 -9.37
C LYS A 119 -2.62 -20.77 -10.28
N SER A 120 -3.91 -20.80 -9.94
CA SER A 120 -4.95 -20.07 -10.68
C SER A 120 -4.78 -18.54 -10.67
N MET A 121 -4.21 -17.96 -9.60
CA MET A 121 -3.87 -16.54 -9.53
C MET A 121 -2.84 -16.15 -10.59
N GLU A 122 -1.90 -17.03 -10.87
CA GLU A 122 -0.86 -16.81 -11.87
C GLU A 122 -1.45 -16.60 -13.26
N GLY A 123 -2.47 -17.39 -13.63
CA GLY A 123 -3.18 -17.23 -14.90
C GLY A 123 -3.77 -15.82 -15.06
N PHE A 124 -4.52 -15.34 -14.05
CA PHE A 124 -5.07 -13.98 -14.07
C PHE A 124 -3.99 -12.89 -14.21
N ILE A 125 -2.83 -13.10 -13.56
CA ILE A 125 -1.72 -12.14 -13.67
C ILE A 125 -1.10 -12.19 -15.08
N LEU A 126 -0.87 -13.38 -15.63
CA LEU A 126 -0.25 -13.55 -16.94
C LEU A 126 -1.13 -13.01 -18.07
N ASP A 127 -2.47 -13.14 -17.98
CA ASP A 127 -3.40 -12.53 -18.95
C ASP A 127 -3.23 -10.99 -18.99
N GLU A 128 -3.11 -10.35 -17.83
CA GLU A 128 -2.86 -8.90 -17.75
C GLU A 128 -1.44 -8.51 -18.14
N VAL A 129 -0.46 -9.40 -17.94
CA VAL A 129 0.91 -9.23 -18.42
C VAL A 129 0.94 -9.21 -19.94
N GLU A 130 0.33 -10.20 -20.62
CA GLU A 130 0.31 -10.27 -22.08
C GLU A 130 -0.37 -9.07 -22.73
N ASP A 131 -1.52 -8.61 -22.16
CA ASP A 131 -2.19 -7.39 -22.59
C ASP A 131 -1.28 -6.16 -22.45
N THR A 132 -0.54 -6.09 -21.32
CA THR A 132 0.37 -4.98 -21.06
C THR A 132 1.58 -5.01 -22.00
N LEU A 133 2.18 -6.16 -22.23
CA LEU A 133 3.31 -6.32 -23.18
C LEU A 133 2.89 -5.93 -24.59
N SER A 134 1.72 -6.37 -25.05
CA SER A 134 1.17 -6.01 -26.36
C SER A 134 0.98 -4.50 -26.49
N TYR A 135 0.42 -3.86 -25.47
CA TYR A 135 0.24 -2.41 -25.43
C TYR A 135 1.58 -1.65 -25.45
N MET A 136 2.58 -2.15 -24.69
CA MET A 136 3.91 -1.54 -24.66
C MET A 136 4.64 -1.69 -26.01
N LYS A 137 4.45 -2.83 -26.69
CA LYS A 137 5.02 -3.11 -28.03
C LYS A 137 4.47 -2.17 -29.09
N GLU A 138 3.18 -1.88 -29.03
CA GLU A 138 2.51 -0.94 -29.94
C GLU A 138 3.02 0.49 -29.76
N LEU A 139 3.07 0.98 -28.52
CA LEU A 139 3.42 2.37 -28.21
C LEU A 139 4.91 2.67 -28.34
N LYS A 140 5.80 1.70 -28.04
CA LYS A 140 7.27 1.83 -28.00
C LYS A 140 7.82 2.91 -27.05
N VAL A 141 7.17 4.06 -26.95
CA VAL A 141 7.51 5.14 -25.98
C VAL A 141 6.23 5.54 -25.26
N MET A 142 6.26 5.47 -23.92
CA MET A 142 5.08 5.71 -23.12
C MET A 142 5.38 6.30 -21.75
N GLN A 143 4.35 6.94 -21.17
CA GLN A 143 4.36 7.38 -19.77
C GLN A 143 4.18 6.18 -18.86
N VAL A 144 5.00 6.05 -17.82
CA VAL A 144 4.89 4.95 -16.84
C VAL A 144 3.76 5.19 -15.84
N THR A 145 3.47 6.46 -15.52
CA THR A 145 2.35 6.82 -14.63
C THR A 145 1.03 6.30 -15.21
N GLY A 146 0.32 5.49 -14.45
CA GLY A 146 -0.97 4.92 -14.85
C GLY A 146 -0.90 3.69 -15.75
N LEU A 147 0.28 3.32 -16.28
CA LEU A 147 0.46 2.16 -17.17
C LEU A 147 -0.09 0.85 -16.58
N PHE A 148 0.10 0.66 -15.30
CA PHE A 148 -0.27 -0.56 -14.57
C PHE A 148 -1.58 -0.44 -13.78
N SER A 149 -2.27 0.71 -13.80
CA SER A 149 -3.41 0.95 -12.91
C SER A 149 -4.58 0.00 -13.20
N VAL A 150 -4.98 -0.15 -14.47
CA VAL A 150 -6.05 -1.07 -14.85
C VAL A 150 -5.61 -2.53 -14.75
N PRO A 151 -4.42 -2.94 -15.27
CA PRO A 151 -3.98 -4.32 -15.16
C PRO A 151 -3.87 -4.83 -13.71
N THR A 152 -3.27 -4.06 -12.81
CA THR A 152 -3.15 -4.48 -11.39
C THR A 152 -4.50 -4.55 -10.69
N LEU A 153 -5.42 -3.66 -11.06
CA LEU A 153 -6.79 -3.73 -10.54
C LEU A 153 -7.51 -4.98 -11.07
N ASN A 154 -7.40 -5.29 -12.37
CA ASN A 154 -8.04 -6.44 -12.98
C ASN A 154 -7.67 -7.75 -12.31
N VAL A 155 -6.38 -7.95 -12.00
CA VAL A 155 -5.92 -9.14 -11.26
C VAL A 155 -6.67 -9.29 -9.93
N LEU A 156 -6.84 -8.20 -9.18
CA LEU A 156 -7.54 -8.23 -7.90
C LEU A 156 -9.06 -8.33 -8.08
N TRP A 157 -9.62 -7.56 -9.01
CA TRP A 157 -11.06 -7.46 -9.22
C TRP A 157 -11.65 -8.74 -9.80
N GLY A 158 -10.89 -9.46 -10.61
CA GLY A 158 -11.26 -10.79 -11.09
C GLY A 158 -11.54 -11.78 -9.95
N MET A 159 -10.82 -11.67 -8.82
CA MET A 159 -11.05 -12.51 -7.62
C MET A 159 -12.17 -11.98 -6.71
N ILE A 160 -12.45 -10.66 -6.76
CA ILE A 160 -13.46 -10.02 -5.91
C ILE A 160 -14.85 -10.10 -6.56
N ALA A 161 -14.92 -9.82 -7.86
CA ALA A 161 -16.17 -9.62 -8.59
C ALA A 161 -16.25 -10.41 -9.92
N GLY A 162 -15.32 -11.33 -10.18
CA GLY A 162 -15.32 -12.17 -11.37
C GLY A 162 -15.28 -11.42 -12.70
N THR A 163 -15.01 -10.11 -12.70
CA THR A 163 -15.05 -9.24 -13.88
C THR A 163 -13.67 -8.67 -14.21
N ARG A 164 -13.45 -8.42 -15.49
CA ARG A 164 -12.26 -7.77 -16.04
C ARG A 164 -12.65 -6.51 -16.79
N TYR A 165 -11.96 -5.41 -16.54
CA TYR A 165 -12.19 -4.14 -17.20
C TYR A 165 -11.34 -3.98 -18.45
N ASP A 166 -11.89 -3.28 -19.46
CA ASP A 166 -11.10 -2.85 -20.61
C ASP A 166 -10.09 -1.79 -20.19
N ARG A 167 -8.87 -1.89 -20.72
CA ARG A 167 -7.79 -0.89 -20.50
C ARG A 167 -8.23 0.53 -20.87
N ASN A 168 -9.14 0.68 -21.81
CA ASN A 168 -9.62 1.96 -22.32
C ASN A 168 -10.92 2.42 -21.66
N ASP A 169 -11.40 1.74 -20.63
CA ASP A 169 -12.57 2.19 -19.87
C ASP A 169 -12.30 3.55 -19.20
N GLU A 170 -12.80 4.62 -19.82
CA GLU A 170 -12.60 6.00 -19.38
C GLU A 170 -13.23 6.27 -18.01
N ARG A 171 -14.35 5.61 -17.70
CA ARG A 171 -15.02 5.75 -16.39
C ARG A 171 -14.14 5.17 -15.29
N LEU A 172 -13.58 4.00 -15.52
CA LEU A 172 -12.66 3.38 -14.57
C LEU A 172 -11.37 4.19 -14.42
N LYS A 173 -10.79 4.66 -15.53
CA LYS A 173 -9.60 5.53 -15.50
C LYS A 173 -9.83 6.80 -14.68
N ASP A 174 -11.00 7.47 -14.84
CA ASP A 174 -11.33 8.66 -14.05
C ASP A 174 -11.44 8.33 -12.56
N LEU A 175 -12.08 7.21 -12.18
CA LEU A 175 -12.16 6.75 -10.80
C LEU A 175 -10.79 6.46 -10.21
N LEU A 176 -9.91 5.76 -10.94
CA LEU A 176 -8.55 5.46 -10.51
C LEU A 176 -7.70 6.73 -10.37
N ASN A 177 -7.83 7.68 -11.29
CA ASN A 177 -7.15 8.96 -11.21
C ASN A 177 -7.59 9.78 -9.99
N ARG A 178 -8.89 9.83 -9.69
CA ARG A 178 -9.43 10.50 -8.48
C ARG A 178 -8.94 9.82 -7.21
N LEU A 179 -8.90 8.50 -7.20
CA LEU A 179 -8.36 7.73 -6.08
C LEU A 179 -6.87 8.04 -5.87
N THR A 180 -6.07 8.01 -6.92
CA THR A 180 -4.65 8.37 -6.89
C THR A 180 -4.45 9.80 -6.39
N MET A 181 -5.24 10.76 -6.87
CA MET A 181 -5.20 12.14 -6.37
C MET A 181 -5.49 12.22 -4.86
N ASN A 182 -6.44 11.44 -4.36
CA ASN A 182 -6.74 11.37 -2.93
C ASN A 182 -5.56 10.80 -2.13
N PHE A 183 -4.89 9.76 -2.63
CA PHE A 183 -3.68 9.23 -2.01
C PHE A 183 -2.53 10.26 -2.02
N ARG A 184 -2.38 11.04 -3.10
CA ARG A 184 -1.34 12.08 -3.22
C ARG A 184 -1.65 13.32 -2.38
N SER A 185 -2.90 13.74 -2.30
CA SER A 185 -3.31 14.87 -1.43
C SER A 185 -3.40 14.48 0.04
N GLY A 186 -3.55 13.18 0.32
CA GLY A 186 -3.66 12.63 1.67
C GLY A 186 -2.34 12.74 2.42
N ASN A 187 -2.41 13.28 3.64
CA ASN A 187 -1.33 13.16 4.59
C ASN A 187 -1.56 11.87 5.40
N PRO A 188 -0.54 11.02 5.63
CA PRO A 188 -0.66 9.83 6.49
C PRO A 188 -1.25 10.11 7.87
N THR A 189 -1.14 11.35 8.33
CA THR A 189 -1.73 11.82 9.60
C THR A 189 -3.22 12.21 9.48
N GLY A 190 -3.82 12.14 8.28
CA GLY A 190 -5.19 12.60 8.02
C GLY A 190 -5.32 14.10 7.77
N GLY A 191 -4.20 14.84 7.71
CA GLY A 191 -4.17 16.27 7.41
C GLY A 191 -4.94 17.14 8.44
N ILE A 192 -5.26 18.36 8.03
CA ILE A 192 -5.92 19.35 8.88
C ILE A 192 -7.30 18.89 9.37
N ILE A 193 -8.00 18.06 8.59
CA ILE A 193 -9.33 17.54 8.94
C ILE A 193 -9.25 16.60 10.15
N ASN A 194 -8.21 15.78 10.23
CA ASN A 194 -8.03 14.87 11.37
C ASN A 194 -7.63 15.64 12.66
N ILE A 195 -7.03 16.82 12.49
CA ILE A 195 -6.65 17.71 13.59
C ILE A 195 -7.88 18.52 14.06
N PHE A 196 -8.64 19.03 13.11
CA PHE A 196 -9.85 19.85 13.35
C PHE A 196 -11.05 19.23 12.61
N PRO A 197 -11.67 18.18 13.16
CA PRO A 197 -12.81 17.51 12.52
C PRO A 197 -13.99 18.45 12.25
N ILE A 198 -14.14 19.51 13.04
CA ILE A 198 -15.18 20.54 12.84
C ILE A 198 -15.15 21.14 11.42
N LEU A 199 -13.97 21.18 10.76
CA LEU A 199 -13.84 21.68 9.40
C LEU A 199 -14.60 20.84 8.35
N MET A 200 -14.93 19.59 8.67
CA MET A 200 -15.78 18.77 7.80
C MET A 200 -17.21 19.32 7.72
N THR A 201 -17.65 20.05 8.76
CA THR A 201 -19.00 20.62 8.86
C THR A 201 -19.03 22.10 8.47
N ILE A 202 -18.14 22.93 9.04
CA ILE A 202 -18.20 24.39 8.85
C ILE A 202 -17.51 24.89 7.58
N ALA A 203 -16.52 24.15 7.08
CA ALA A 203 -15.74 24.54 5.88
C ALA A 203 -15.35 23.33 5.02
N PRO A 204 -16.29 22.45 4.58
CA PRO A 204 -15.96 21.21 3.90
C PRO A 204 -15.26 21.43 2.54
N GLY A 205 -15.61 22.51 1.83
CA GLY A 205 -14.98 22.86 0.56
C GLY A 205 -13.52 23.29 0.73
N LEU A 206 -13.25 24.22 1.67
CA LEU A 206 -11.91 24.74 1.96
C LEU A 206 -10.98 23.67 2.54
N SER A 207 -11.53 22.76 3.34
CA SER A 207 -10.76 21.65 3.91
C SER A 207 -10.44 20.52 2.94
N GLY A 208 -11.03 20.54 1.72
CA GLY A 208 -10.94 19.46 0.73
C GLY A 208 -11.86 18.26 1.02
N PHE A 209 -12.65 18.31 2.10
CA PHE A 209 -13.52 17.20 2.51
C PHE A 209 -14.64 16.93 1.51
N THR A 210 -15.22 17.96 0.89
CA THR A 210 -16.25 17.79 -0.16
C THR A 210 -15.73 16.92 -1.29
N LYS A 211 -14.56 17.25 -1.85
CA LYS A 211 -13.96 16.49 -2.97
C LYS A 211 -13.60 15.07 -2.57
N PHE A 212 -13.07 14.89 -1.36
CA PHE A 212 -12.79 13.57 -0.80
C PHE A 212 -14.06 12.72 -0.70
N LYS A 213 -15.14 13.29 -0.12
CA LYS A 213 -16.44 12.61 0.04
C LYS A 213 -17.08 12.27 -1.31
N GLU A 214 -17.05 13.16 -2.27
CA GLU A 214 -17.55 12.91 -3.64
C GLU A 214 -16.84 11.71 -4.29
N THR A 215 -15.52 11.64 -4.19
CA THR A 215 -14.76 10.49 -4.71
C THR A 215 -15.16 9.19 -4.03
N LEU A 216 -15.32 9.21 -2.71
CA LEU A 216 -15.75 8.02 -1.96
C LEU A 216 -17.15 7.56 -2.35
N VAL A 217 -18.12 8.49 -2.48
CA VAL A 217 -19.49 8.18 -2.88
C VAL A 217 -19.51 7.59 -4.30
N ASN A 218 -18.73 8.16 -5.21
CA ASN A 218 -18.66 7.63 -6.59
C ASN A 218 -18.09 6.21 -6.61
N LEU A 219 -17.06 5.92 -5.81
CA LEU A 219 -16.50 4.57 -5.69
C LEU A 219 -17.48 3.60 -5.02
N GLN A 220 -18.16 4.03 -3.96
CA GLN A 220 -19.19 3.22 -3.29
C GLN A 220 -20.34 2.89 -4.24
N ASN A 221 -20.81 3.86 -5.03
CA ASN A 221 -21.85 3.63 -6.02
C ASN A 221 -21.38 2.69 -7.13
N TYR A 222 -20.16 2.83 -7.60
CA TYR A 222 -19.57 1.95 -8.62
C TYR A 222 -19.51 0.50 -8.13
N ILE A 223 -19.00 0.28 -6.92
CA ILE A 223 -18.96 -1.03 -6.27
C ILE A 223 -20.37 -1.57 -6.01
N GLY A 224 -21.28 -0.70 -5.56
CA GLY A 224 -22.68 -1.06 -5.30
C GLY A 224 -23.43 -1.56 -6.54
N LEU A 225 -23.11 -1.06 -7.75
CA LEU A 225 -23.65 -1.59 -9.00
C LEU A 225 -23.22 -3.04 -9.22
N SER A 226 -21.93 -3.35 -9.03
CA SER A 226 -21.40 -4.70 -9.17
C SER A 226 -22.05 -5.67 -8.16
N ILE A 227 -22.27 -5.21 -6.91
CA ILE A 227 -22.95 -6.02 -5.88
C ILE A 227 -24.41 -6.31 -6.28
N LYS A 228 -25.16 -5.33 -6.81
CA LYS A 228 -26.53 -5.51 -7.28
C LYS A 228 -26.64 -6.50 -8.44
N GLU A 229 -25.70 -6.45 -9.38
CA GLU A 229 -25.61 -7.42 -10.47
C GLU A 229 -25.39 -8.86 -9.93
N HIS A 230 -24.54 -9.00 -8.92
CA HIS A 230 -24.31 -10.29 -8.25
C HIS A 230 -25.56 -10.78 -7.52
N GLU A 231 -26.29 -9.89 -6.82
CA GLU A 231 -27.54 -10.26 -6.12
C GLU A 231 -28.59 -10.85 -7.06
N GLN A 232 -28.69 -10.32 -8.29
CA GLN A 232 -29.64 -10.78 -9.31
C GLN A 232 -29.23 -12.11 -9.94
N THR A 233 -27.96 -12.45 -9.97
CA THR A 233 -27.40 -13.62 -10.66
C THR A 233 -26.79 -14.65 -9.70
N LEU A 234 -26.96 -14.48 -8.38
CA LEU A 234 -26.35 -15.32 -7.35
C LEU A 234 -26.82 -16.76 -7.40
N ASP A 235 -25.92 -17.70 -7.71
CA ASP A 235 -26.12 -19.12 -7.47
C ASP A 235 -25.63 -19.47 -6.06
N GLN A 236 -26.58 -19.91 -5.21
CA GLN A 236 -26.31 -20.28 -3.82
C GLN A 236 -25.36 -21.48 -3.69
N ASN A 237 -25.35 -22.38 -4.69
CA ASN A 237 -24.57 -23.62 -4.65
C ASN A 237 -23.17 -23.45 -5.26
N ASN A 238 -22.99 -22.48 -6.17
CA ASN A 238 -21.75 -22.30 -6.90
C ASN A 238 -21.31 -20.81 -6.91
N PRO A 239 -20.80 -20.27 -5.79
CA PRO A 239 -20.34 -18.89 -5.71
C PRO A 239 -19.11 -18.67 -6.62
N ARG A 240 -19.14 -17.60 -7.41
CA ARG A 240 -18.11 -17.29 -8.41
C ARG A 240 -16.89 -16.57 -7.84
N ASP A 241 -17.10 -15.75 -6.78
CA ASP A 241 -16.13 -14.77 -6.29
C ASP A 241 -16.42 -14.36 -4.82
N LEU A 242 -15.65 -13.37 -4.33
CA LEU A 242 -15.79 -12.88 -2.96
C LEU A 242 -17.16 -12.23 -2.72
N ILE A 243 -17.72 -11.51 -3.68
CA ILE A 243 -19.03 -10.86 -3.54
C ILE A 243 -20.11 -11.93 -3.34
N ASP A 244 -20.13 -12.98 -4.16
CA ASP A 244 -21.10 -14.06 -4.06
C ASP A 244 -21.06 -14.78 -2.69
N VAL A 245 -19.85 -15.11 -2.19
CA VAL A 245 -19.75 -15.77 -0.87
C VAL A 245 -20.15 -14.87 0.27
N TYR A 246 -19.89 -13.58 0.17
CA TYR A 246 -20.30 -12.60 1.18
C TYR A 246 -21.82 -12.43 1.19
N LEU A 247 -22.46 -12.30 0.03
CA LEU A 247 -23.91 -12.22 -0.12
C LEU A 247 -24.58 -13.49 0.43
N ARG A 248 -24.00 -14.68 0.17
CA ARG A 248 -24.48 -15.94 0.73
C ARG A 248 -24.40 -15.94 2.25
N GLU A 249 -23.31 -15.44 2.84
CA GLU A 249 -23.15 -15.36 4.29
C GLU A 249 -24.12 -14.35 4.91
N MET A 250 -24.36 -13.21 4.27
CA MET A 250 -25.38 -12.23 4.68
C MET A 250 -26.77 -12.86 4.77
N ARG A 251 -27.14 -13.71 3.77
CA ARG A 251 -28.46 -14.39 3.76
C ARG A 251 -28.57 -15.45 4.85
N LYS A 252 -27.47 -16.15 5.19
CA LYS A 252 -27.44 -17.12 6.28
C LYS A 252 -27.57 -16.46 7.66
N GLN A 253 -26.87 -15.36 7.86
CA GLN A 253 -26.81 -14.64 9.12
C GLN A 253 -27.80 -13.49 9.17
N ASN A 254 -29.00 -13.68 8.63
CA ASN A 254 -30.04 -12.65 8.59
C ASN A 254 -30.64 -12.37 9.98
N HIS A 255 -29.85 -11.74 10.87
CA HIS A 255 -30.25 -11.29 12.20
C HIS A 255 -29.61 -9.91 12.50
N PRO A 256 -30.23 -9.11 13.42
CA PRO A 256 -29.81 -7.72 13.68
C PRO A 256 -28.36 -7.52 14.11
N ASP A 257 -27.79 -8.53 14.78
CA ASP A 257 -26.42 -8.48 15.31
C ASP A 257 -25.37 -9.04 14.32
N SER A 258 -25.76 -9.37 13.07
CA SER A 258 -24.84 -9.85 12.07
C SER A 258 -23.81 -8.79 11.70
N THR A 259 -22.54 -9.20 11.61
CA THR A 259 -21.44 -8.35 11.12
C THR A 259 -21.41 -8.28 9.59
N PHE A 260 -22.14 -9.17 8.89
CA PHE A 260 -22.23 -9.23 7.44
C PHE A 260 -23.37 -8.35 6.95
N THR A 261 -23.03 -7.19 6.39
CA THR A 261 -23.98 -6.19 5.89
C THR A 261 -23.57 -5.69 4.51
N GLU A 262 -24.53 -5.17 3.72
CA GLU A 262 -24.24 -4.56 2.43
C GLU A 262 -23.20 -3.44 2.55
N GLN A 263 -23.33 -2.55 3.56
CA GLN A 263 -22.36 -1.51 3.84
C GLN A 263 -20.97 -2.08 4.18
N GLY A 264 -20.93 -3.23 4.88
CA GLY A 264 -19.71 -3.98 5.18
C GLY A 264 -19.05 -4.50 3.91
N LEU A 265 -19.82 -5.12 3.02
CA LEU A 265 -19.33 -5.62 1.73
C LEU A 265 -18.80 -4.49 0.84
N ILE A 266 -19.57 -3.42 0.65
CA ILE A 266 -19.12 -2.24 -0.12
C ILE A 266 -17.80 -1.71 0.44
N THR A 267 -17.67 -1.64 1.79
CA THR A 267 -16.45 -1.13 2.42
C THR A 267 -15.27 -2.08 2.24
N ILE A 268 -15.46 -3.40 2.30
CA ILE A 268 -14.39 -4.37 2.04
C ILE A 268 -13.92 -4.26 0.59
N CYS A 269 -14.83 -4.23 -0.36
CA CYS A 269 -14.50 -4.04 -1.78
C CYS A 269 -13.75 -2.72 -2.01
N LEU A 270 -14.19 -1.63 -1.36
CA LEU A 270 -13.49 -0.33 -1.39
C LEU A 270 -12.08 -0.41 -0.79
N ASP A 271 -11.91 -1.12 0.33
CA ASP A 271 -10.60 -1.33 0.97
C ASP A 271 -9.63 -2.04 0.05
N LEU A 272 -10.08 -3.13 -0.59
CA LEU A 272 -9.29 -3.94 -1.49
C LEU A 272 -8.96 -3.19 -2.79
N PHE A 273 -9.96 -2.53 -3.39
CA PHE A 273 -9.82 -1.72 -4.60
C PHE A 273 -8.78 -0.60 -4.41
N ALA A 274 -8.92 0.15 -3.32
CA ALA A 274 -8.04 1.28 -3.02
C ALA A 274 -6.61 0.84 -2.70
N ALA A 275 -6.45 -0.24 -1.93
CA ALA A 275 -5.14 -0.72 -1.50
C ALA A 275 -4.38 -1.41 -2.64
N GLY A 276 -5.06 -2.21 -3.49
CA GLY A 276 -4.41 -3.06 -4.48
C GLY A 276 -3.94 -2.31 -5.73
N GLY A 277 -4.71 -1.32 -6.19
CA GLY A 277 -4.40 -0.59 -7.43
C GLY A 277 -3.16 0.30 -7.30
N GLU A 278 -3.18 1.25 -6.38
CA GLU A 278 -2.17 2.30 -6.27
C GLU A 278 -0.79 1.80 -5.81
N THR A 279 -0.74 0.91 -4.81
CA THR A 279 0.54 0.46 -4.23
C THR A 279 1.34 -0.38 -5.20
N THR A 280 0.69 -1.35 -5.87
CA THR A 280 1.34 -2.26 -6.82
C THR A 280 1.77 -1.52 -8.08
N THR A 281 0.92 -0.62 -8.61
CA THR A 281 1.24 0.25 -9.74
C THR A 281 2.48 1.11 -9.47
N SER A 282 2.55 1.75 -8.30
CA SER A 282 3.69 2.57 -7.91
C SER A 282 4.97 1.74 -7.74
N THR A 283 4.87 0.51 -7.19
CA THR A 283 6.01 -0.41 -7.07
C THR A 283 6.57 -0.79 -8.44
N LEU A 284 5.71 -1.16 -9.39
CA LEU A 284 6.13 -1.45 -10.77
C LEU A 284 6.77 -0.23 -11.44
N GLY A 285 6.21 0.96 -11.21
CA GLY A 285 6.81 2.21 -11.68
C GLY A 285 8.25 2.41 -11.16
N PHE A 286 8.49 2.13 -9.88
CA PHE A 286 9.85 2.18 -9.31
C PHE A 286 10.75 1.08 -9.87
N CYS A 287 10.25 -0.13 -10.09
CA CYS A 287 11.03 -1.20 -10.74
C CYS A 287 11.56 -0.73 -12.10
N LEU A 288 10.68 -0.17 -12.94
CA LEU A 288 11.10 0.34 -14.25
C LEU A 288 12.05 1.54 -14.14
N MET A 289 11.81 2.44 -13.19
CA MET A 289 12.68 3.59 -12.93
C MET A 289 14.13 3.13 -12.61
N TYR A 290 14.27 2.16 -11.71
CA TYR A 290 15.60 1.65 -11.34
C TYR A 290 16.28 0.92 -12.50
N MET A 291 15.53 0.23 -13.35
CA MET A 291 16.11 -0.40 -14.56
C MET A 291 16.64 0.65 -15.56
N LEU A 292 16.02 1.82 -15.64
CA LEU A 292 16.53 2.93 -16.46
C LEU A 292 17.77 3.59 -15.85
N LEU A 293 17.80 3.72 -14.53
CA LEU A 293 18.90 4.38 -13.81
C LEU A 293 20.14 3.49 -13.67
N TYR A 294 19.96 2.16 -13.66
CA TYR A 294 21.00 1.15 -13.46
C TYR A 294 20.98 0.10 -14.59
N PRO A 295 21.44 0.46 -15.81
CA PRO A 295 21.42 -0.44 -16.96
C PRO A 295 22.23 -1.73 -16.76
N GLU A 296 23.27 -1.69 -15.92
CA GLU A 296 24.07 -2.85 -15.54
C GLU A 296 23.24 -3.85 -14.71
N VAL A 297 22.36 -3.37 -13.81
CA VAL A 297 21.44 -4.23 -13.06
C VAL A 297 20.41 -4.83 -14.01
N GLN A 298 19.84 -4.04 -14.91
CA GLN A 298 18.92 -4.54 -15.95
C GLN A 298 19.58 -5.67 -16.77
N LYS A 299 20.86 -5.53 -17.13
CA LYS A 299 21.62 -6.55 -17.86
C LYS A 299 21.78 -7.84 -17.04
N LYS A 300 22.11 -7.74 -15.74
CA LYS A 300 22.24 -8.90 -14.85
C LYS A 300 20.90 -9.64 -14.71
N VAL A 301 19.80 -8.91 -14.50
CA VAL A 301 18.44 -9.47 -14.43
C VAL A 301 18.12 -10.25 -15.71
N ARG A 302 18.38 -9.68 -16.88
CA ARG A 302 18.15 -10.35 -18.16
C ARG A 302 18.98 -11.62 -18.29
N ASN A 303 20.26 -11.56 -17.95
CA ASN A 303 21.15 -12.72 -18.04
C ASN A 303 20.65 -13.88 -17.16
N GLU A 304 20.18 -13.58 -15.96
CA GLU A 304 19.61 -14.61 -15.07
C GLU A 304 18.31 -15.19 -15.65
N LEU A 305 17.41 -14.32 -16.16
CA LEU A 305 16.18 -14.77 -16.83
C LEU A 305 16.45 -15.64 -18.04
N ASP A 306 17.41 -15.26 -18.90
CA ASP A 306 17.78 -16.03 -20.08
C ASP A 306 18.37 -17.40 -19.72
N ALA A 307 19.16 -17.47 -18.64
CA ALA A 307 19.78 -18.72 -18.18
C ALA A 307 18.77 -19.69 -17.52
N VAL A 308 17.76 -19.16 -16.80
CA VAL A 308 16.85 -20.00 -15.98
C VAL A 308 15.52 -20.26 -16.68
N VAL A 309 14.95 -19.24 -17.33
CA VAL A 309 13.63 -19.30 -17.95
C VAL A 309 13.74 -19.52 -19.46
N GLY A 310 14.77 -18.92 -20.08
CA GLY A 310 14.89 -18.83 -21.52
C GLY A 310 13.99 -17.75 -22.11
N ARG A 311 13.74 -17.85 -23.41
CA ARG A 311 12.94 -16.88 -24.17
C ARG A 311 11.67 -17.47 -24.80
N ASP A 312 11.52 -18.80 -24.73
CA ASP A 312 10.44 -19.53 -25.39
C ASP A 312 9.16 -19.59 -24.55
N ARG A 313 9.23 -19.22 -23.28
CA ARG A 313 8.08 -19.15 -22.36
C ARG A 313 8.16 -17.93 -21.43
N ARG A 314 7.04 -17.56 -20.86
CA ARG A 314 7.00 -16.54 -19.80
C ARG A 314 7.56 -17.05 -18.47
N PRO A 315 8.14 -16.17 -17.65
CA PRO A 315 8.46 -16.47 -16.26
C PRO A 315 7.21 -16.90 -15.49
N SER A 316 7.36 -17.83 -14.56
CA SER A 316 6.32 -18.34 -13.69
C SER A 316 6.70 -18.16 -12.21
N LEU A 317 5.72 -18.26 -11.31
CA LEU A 317 6.00 -18.20 -9.87
C LEU A 317 6.87 -19.38 -9.39
N GLU A 318 6.90 -20.49 -10.13
CA GLU A 318 7.79 -21.66 -9.87
C GLU A 318 9.27 -21.33 -10.17
N ASP A 319 9.55 -20.30 -10.98
CA ASP A 319 10.91 -19.88 -11.29
C ASP A 319 11.55 -19.02 -10.19
N ARG A 320 10.73 -18.35 -9.34
CA ARG A 320 11.21 -17.41 -8.30
C ARG A 320 12.36 -17.96 -7.44
N PRO A 321 12.31 -19.20 -6.91
CA PRO A 321 13.41 -19.75 -6.10
C PRO A 321 14.72 -19.93 -6.86
N LYS A 322 14.67 -19.92 -8.20
CA LYS A 322 15.81 -20.11 -9.10
C LYS A 322 16.37 -18.79 -9.65
N LEU A 323 15.78 -17.66 -9.24
CA LEU A 323 16.09 -16.31 -9.71
C LEU A 323 16.53 -15.40 -8.54
N PRO A 324 17.62 -15.75 -7.83
CA PRO A 324 18.05 -15.03 -6.63
C PRO A 324 18.42 -13.57 -6.91
N TYR A 325 19.02 -13.23 -8.05
CA TYR A 325 19.35 -11.86 -8.40
C TYR A 325 18.10 -11.02 -8.69
N VAL A 326 17.13 -11.56 -9.40
CA VAL A 326 15.83 -10.92 -9.63
C VAL A 326 15.14 -10.64 -8.29
N GLU A 327 15.08 -11.64 -7.39
CA GLU A 327 14.48 -11.47 -6.06
C GLU A 327 15.23 -10.43 -5.21
N ALA A 328 16.57 -10.39 -5.31
CA ALA A 328 17.39 -9.37 -4.66
C ALA A 328 17.07 -7.96 -5.19
N VAL A 329 16.92 -7.79 -6.51
CA VAL A 329 16.50 -6.54 -7.15
C VAL A 329 15.11 -6.10 -6.64
N LEU A 330 14.13 -6.98 -6.65
CA LEU A 330 12.78 -6.66 -6.17
C LEU A 330 12.77 -6.33 -4.68
N THR A 331 13.57 -7.04 -3.87
CA THR A 331 13.70 -6.77 -2.44
C THR A 331 14.31 -5.38 -2.18
N GLU A 332 15.35 -5.02 -2.93
CA GLU A 332 15.96 -3.68 -2.83
C GLU A 332 15.02 -2.57 -3.31
N VAL A 333 14.22 -2.83 -4.36
CA VAL A 333 13.16 -1.90 -4.74
C VAL A 333 12.15 -1.70 -3.61
N PHE A 334 11.65 -2.77 -2.98
CA PHE A 334 10.74 -2.65 -1.83
C PHE A 334 11.36 -1.86 -0.67
N ARG A 335 12.64 -2.07 -0.38
CA ARG A 335 13.36 -1.34 0.67
C ARG A 335 13.46 0.15 0.34
N LEU A 336 13.98 0.47 -0.82
CA LEU A 336 14.32 1.85 -1.18
C LEU A 336 13.07 2.69 -1.46
N CYS A 337 12.07 2.11 -2.16
CA CYS A 337 10.83 2.81 -2.44
C CYS A 337 10.03 3.08 -1.19
N SER A 338 9.98 2.11 -0.25
CA SER A 338 9.17 2.24 0.96
C SER A 338 7.78 2.79 0.66
N ILE A 339 7.01 2.13 -0.24
CA ILE A 339 5.72 2.62 -0.77
C ILE A 339 4.78 3.10 0.34
N ALA A 340 4.70 2.37 1.44
CA ALA A 340 4.04 2.77 2.66
C ALA A 340 5.10 3.12 3.72
N PRO A 341 5.64 4.35 3.73
CA PRO A 341 6.73 4.72 4.63
C PRO A 341 6.32 4.74 6.10
N MET A 342 5.02 4.80 6.35
CA MET A 342 4.41 4.63 7.66
C MET A 342 3.22 3.66 7.54
N THR A 343 2.95 2.93 8.60
CA THR A 343 1.71 2.13 8.65
C THR A 343 0.48 3.04 8.67
N PRO A 344 -0.70 2.56 8.28
CA PRO A 344 -1.94 3.23 8.62
C PRO A 344 -1.99 3.46 10.13
N PRO A 345 -2.49 4.63 10.60
CA PRO A 345 -2.42 4.99 12.00
C PRO A 345 -2.98 3.91 12.93
N HIS A 346 -2.23 3.58 13.96
CA HIS A 346 -2.65 2.74 15.08
C HIS A 346 -3.20 3.60 16.20
N CYS A 347 -3.79 2.96 17.21
CA CYS A 347 -4.21 3.56 18.44
C CYS A 347 -3.94 2.60 19.59
N VAL A 348 -3.80 3.09 20.82
CA VAL A 348 -3.66 2.24 22.00
C VAL A 348 -4.97 2.12 22.77
N ASP A 349 -5.30 0.92 23.22
CA ASP A 349 -6.55 0.63 23.96
C ASP A 349 -6.43 0.86 25.47
N ARG A 350 -5.22 1.05 25.98
CA ARG A 350 -4.89 1.30 27.39
C ARG A 350 -3.60 2.09 27.53
N ASP A 351 -3.38 2.67 28.70
CA ASP A 351 -2.08 3.26 29.03
C ASP A 351 -1.00 2.21 28.92
N THR A 352 0.10 2.53 28.24
CA THR A 352 1.22 1.61 28.04
C THR A 352 2.53 2.39 27.97
N TYR A 353 3.66 1.67 27.95
CA TYR A 353 5.00 2.25 27.95
C TYR A 353 5.84 1.74 26.80
N ILE A 354 6.60 2.65 26.17
CA ILE A 354 7.66 2.35 25.21
C ILE A 354 8.91 3.15 25.61
N ASN A 355 10.04 2.48 25.78
CA ASN A 355 11.30 3.09 26.23
C ASN A 355 11.15 3.99 27.49
N GLY A 356 10.31 3.58 28.45
CA GLY A 356 10.05 4.33 29.67
C GLY A 356 9.10 5.52 29.51
N TYR A 357 8.64 5.83 28.30
CA TYR A 357 7.65 6.90 28.06
C TYR A 357 6.23 6.36 28.15
N LEU A 358 5.37 7.11 28.83
CA LEU A 358 3.93 6.84 28.88
C LEU A 358 3.28 7.16 27.52
N ILE A 359 2.58 6.18 26.97
CA ILE A 359 1.69 6.34 25.83
C ILE A 359 0.25 6.25 26.37
N PRO A 360 -0.45 7.37 26.55
CA PRO A 360 -1.79 7.36 27.09
C PRO A 360 -2.78 6.61 26.20
N LYS A 361 -3.78 5.99 26.81
CA LYS A 361 -4.92 5.41 26.11
C LYS A 361 -5.47 6.39 25.05
N ASP A 362 -5.97 5.85 23.94
CA ASP A 362 -6.52 6.59 22.80
C ASP A 362 -5.51 7.47 22.05
N SER A 363 -4.22 7.43 22.41
CA SER A 363 -3.17 8.07 21.64
C SER A 363 -3.07 7.44 20.24
N MET A 364 -3.00 8.28 19.21
CA MET A 364 -2.69 7.83 17.86
C MET A 364 -1.20 7.47 17.77
N VAL A 365 -0.89 6.35 17.13
CA VAL A 365 0.50 5.87 16.97
C VAL A 365 0.81 5.78 15.48
N LEU A 366 1.85 6.50 15.07
CA LEU A 366 2.41 6.52 13.72
C LEU A 366 3.68 5.67 13.70
N VAL A 367 3.62 4.49 13.12
CA VAL A 367 4.78 3.59 13.03
C VAL A 367 5.52 3.88 11.73
N VAL A 368 6.75 4.36 11.84
CA VAL A 368 7.58 4.82 10.70
C VAL A 368 8.42 3.67 10.17
N LEU A 369 7.88 2.88 9.22
CA LEU A 369 8.59 1.75 8.58
C LEU A 369 9.85 2.21 7.85
N TYR A 370 9.82 3.40 7.28
CA TYR A 370 10.95 4.02 6.59
C TYR A 370 12.22 4.06 7.44
N SER A 371 12.09 4.14 8.78
CA SER A 371 13.24 4.14 9.68
C SER A 371 14.01 2.82 9.70
N LEU A 372 13.33 1.68 9.44
CA LEU A 372 14.00 0.39 9.25
C LEU A 372 14.83 0.37 7.97
N PHE A 373 14.27 0.90 6.87
CA PHE A 373 14.84 0.76 5.53
C PHE A 373 15.98 1.76 5.25
N GLN A 374 16.10 2.81 6.07
CA GLN A 374 17.08 3.88 5.91
C GLN A 374 18.06 3.98 7.10
N ASP A 375 18.14 2.96 7.93
CA ASP A 375 19.07 2.92 9.05
C ASP A 375 20.50 2.70 8.55
N LYS A 376 21.40 3.67 8.84
CA LYS A 376 22.78 3.64 8.37
C LYS A 376 23.65 2.61 9.10
N GLU A 377 23.33 2.33 10.37
CA GLU A 377 24.09 1.34 11.14
C GLU A 377 23.85 -0.07 10.62
N HIS A 378 22.62 -0.34 10.15
CA HIS A 378 22.23 -1.63 9.59
C HIS A 378 22.63 -1.80 8.12
N TRP A 379 22.34 -0.80 7.27
CA TRP A 379 22.51 -0.93 5.81
C TRP A 379 23.84 -0.38 5.28
N GLY A 380 24.58 0.43 6.06
CA GLY A 380 25.79 1.14 5.65
C GLY A 380 25.50 2.33 4.74
N ASP A 381 25.07 2.05 3.52
CA ASP A 381 24.72 2.99 2.45
C ASP A 381 23.24 2.85 2.03
N PRO A 382 22.27 3.18 2.93
CA PRO A 382 20.85 2.90 2.68
C PRO A 382 20.26 3.65 1.47
N GLU A 383 20.86 4.76 1.06
CA GLU A 383 20.48 5.58 -0.10
C GLU A 383 20.88 4.98 -1.45
N VAL A 384 21.80 4.01 -1.47
CA VAL A 384 22.32 3.40 -2.70
C VAL A 384 21.45 2.21 -3.09
N PHE A 385 21.04 2.17 -4.36
CA PHE A 385 20.38 1.00 -4.95
C PHE A 385 21.42 -0.09 -5.21
N ARG A 386 21.47 -1.10 -4.35
CA ARG A 386 22.44 -2.18 -4.39
C ARG A 386 21.79 -3.52 -4.07
N PRO A 387 21.25 -4.22 -5.09
CA PRO A 387 20.63 -5.53 -4.91
C PRO A 387 21.53 -6.59 -4.25
N GLU A 388 22.83 -6.49 -4.46
CA GLU A 388 23.83 -7.41 -3.94
C GLU A 388 23.86 -7.47 -2.40
N ARG A 389 23.26 -6.47 -1.70
CA ARG A 389 23.12 -6.53 -0.22
C ARG A 389 22.25 -7.70 0.26
N PHE A 390 21.40 -8.22 -0.61
CA PHE A 390 20.53 -9.36 -0.33
C PHE A 390 21.06 -10.70 -0.89
N LEU A 391 22.33 -10.73 -1.28
CA LEU A 391 22.97 -11.94 -1.74
C LEU A 391 24.17 -12.29 -0.85
N ASP A 392 24.37 -13.58 -0.56
CA ASP A 392 25.58 -14.08 0.06
C ASP A 392 26.74 -14.23 -0.96
N ALA A 393 27.89 -14.70 -0.47
CA ALA A 393 29.07 -14.91 -1.31
C ALA A 393 28.86 -15.94 -2.44
N ASP A 394 27.90 -16.85 -2.27
CA ASP A 394 27.52 -17.87 -3.25
C ASP A 394 26.42 -17.39 -4.22
N GLY A 395 25.97 -16.12 -4.07
CA GLY A 395 24.90 -15.53 -4.89
C GLY A 395 23.50 -15.99 -4.49
N LYS A 396 23.31 -16.58 -3.30
CA LYS A 396 22.00 -16.99 -2.81
C LYS A 396 21.32 -15.86 -2.06
N LEU A 397 20.00 -15.82 -2.16
CA LEU A 397 19.18 -14.78 -1.48
C LEU A 397 19.25 -14.91 0.05
N VAL A 398 19.62 -13.83 0.71
CA VAL A 398 19.65 -13.70 2.19
C VAL A 398 18.41 -12.95 2.66
N LYS A 399 17.75 -13.47 3.69
CA LYS A 399 16.62 -12.80 4.35
C LYS A 399 17.15 -11.87 5.43
N ASP A 400 16.57 -10.67 5.48
CA ASP A 400 16.83 -9.69 6.52
C ASP A 400 15.55 -9.44 7.34
N GLU A 401 15.66 -9.47 8.67
CA GLU A 401 14.50 -9.32 9.57
C GLU A 401 13.88 -7.91 9.58
N TRP A 402 14.63 -6.91 9.10
CA TRP A 402 14.13 -5.54 8.97
C TRP A 402 13.37 -5.32 7.66
N MET A 403 13.46 -6.30 6.73
CA MET A 403 12.72 -6.25 5.46
C MET A 403 11.25 -6.63 5.64
N ILE A 404 10.48 -5.72 6.26
CA ILE A 404 9.04 -5.84 6.48
C ILE A 404 8.22 -4.77 5.72
N PRO A 405 8.38 -4.62 4.40
CA PRO A 405 7.68 -3.58 3.63
C PRO A 405 6.15 -3.72 3.65
N PHE A 406 5.65 -4.87 4.02
CA PHE A 406 4.22 -5.17 4.19
C PHE A 406 3.77 -5.13 5.67
N GLY A 407 4.63 -4.63 6.56
CA GLY A 407 4.40 -4.66 8.01
C GLY A 407 4.56 -6.05 8.61
N MET A 408 4.14 -6.20 9.87
CA MET A 408 4.17 -7.48 10.57
C MET A 408 3.03 -7.57 11.61
N GLY A 409 2.90 -8.76 12.22
CA GLY A 409 1.89 -9.03 13.26
C GLY A 409 0.47 -9.12 12.70
N LYS A 410 -0.52 -8.90 13.56
CA LYS A 410 -1.95 -9.09 13.21
C LYS A 410 -2.41 -8.15 12.09
N ARG A 411 -1.78 -6.97 11.94
CA ARG A 411 -2.10 -5.93 10.95
C ARG A 411 -1.23 -5.98 9.68
N MET A 412 -0.43 -7.02 9.51
CA MET A 412 0.34 -7.25 8.29
C MET A 412 -0.55 -7.15 7.04
N CYS A 413 -0.01 -6.66 5.95
CA CYS A 413 -0.73 -6.48 4.69
C CYS A 413 -1.47 -7.76 4.28
N LEU A 414 -2.75 -7.62 3.99
CA LEU A 414 -3.59 -8.71 3.52
C LEU A 414 -3.18 -9.17 2.11
N GLY A 415 -2.73 -8.21 1.28
CA GLY A 415 -2.40 -8.41 -0.13
C GLY A 415 -0.94 -8.77 -0.42
N GLU A 416 -0.06 -9.05 0.58
CA GLU A 416 1.37 -9.24 0.35
C GLU A 416 1.67 -10.29 -0.71
N VAL A 417 1.05 -11.46 -0.63
CA VAL A 417 1.28 -12.57 -1.56
C VAL A 417 0.93 -12.16 -3.00
N LEU A 418 -0.23 -11.51 -3.18
CA LEU A 418 -0.66 -11.02 -4.48
C LEU A 418 0.29 -9.94 -5.02
N ALA A 419 0.60 -8.94 -4.21
CA ALA A 419 1.46 -7.83 -4.61
C ALA A 419 2.85 -8.31 -5.07
N ARG A 420 3.47 -9.22 -4.29
CA ARG A 420 4.77 -9.82 -4.66
C ARG A 420 4.68 -10.63 -5.95
N SER A 421 3.60 -11.38 -6.16
CA SER A 421 3.40 -12.19 -7.37
C SER A 421 3.18 -11.31 -8.61
N VAL A 422 2.34 -10.28 -8.48
CA VAL A 422 2.09 -9.31 -9.57
C VAL A 422 3.38 -8.59 -9.93
N VAL A 423 4.08 -8.03 -8.93
CA VAL A 423 5.34 -7.31 -9.18
C VAL A 423 6.37 -8.22 -9.84
N PHE A 424 6.53 -9.45 -9.36
CA PHE A 424 7.46 -10.42 -9.93
C PHE A 424 7.14 -10.74 -11.40
N LEU A 425 5.90 -11.15 -11.70
CA LEU A 425 5.52 -11.59 -13.05
C LEU A 425 5.53 -10.45 -14.06
N PHE A 426 5.01 -9.27 -13.70
CA PHE A 426 5.09 -8.09 -14.58
C PHE A 426 6.54 -7.66 -14.84
N PHE A 427 7.33 -7.52 -13.77
CA PHE A 427 8.72 -7.07 -13.87
C PHE A 427 9.55 -8.02 -14.73
N THR A 428 9.51 -9.31 -14.43
CA THR A 428 10.31 -10.33 -15.15
C THR A 428 9.90 -10.46 -16.61
N SER A 429 8.58 -10.45 -16.89
CA SER A 429 8.09 -10.54 -18.27
C SER A 429 8.46 -9.31 -19.10
N ILE A 430 8.36 -8.10 -18.53
CA ILE A 430 8.76 -6.87 -19.21
C ILE A 430 10.26 -6.86 -19.52
N VAL A 431 11.10 -7.24 -18.55
CA VAL A 431 12.56 -7.25 -18.74
C VAL A 431 13.01 -8.42 -19.63
N GLN A 432 12.25 -9.52 -19.66
CA GLN A 432 12.48 -10.62 -20.60
C GLN A 432 12.20 -10.18 -22.04
N GLU A 433 11.08 -9.50 -22.28
CA GLU A 433 10.60 -9.09 -23.61
C GLU A 433 11.36 -7.89 -24.18
N PHE A 434 11.66 -6.90 -23.34
CA PHE A 434 12.16 -5.61 -23.80
C PHE A 434 13.50 -5.20 -23.21
N LEU A 435 14.24 -4.44 -24.01
CA LEU A 435 15.30 -3.56 -23.54
C LEU A 435 14.65 -2.21 -23.17
N LEU A 436 14.84 -1.80 -21.92
CA LEU A 436 14.31 -0.54 -21.41
C LEU A 436 15.36 0.57 -21.50
N SER A 437 14.99 1.71 -22.04
CA SER A 437 15.85 2.89 -22.15
C SER A 437 15.08 4.19 -21.93
N ILE A 438 15.82 5.25 -21.67
CA ILE A 438 15.28 6.61 -21.61
C ILE A 438 15.03 7.08 -23.06
N PRO A 439 13.83 7.59 -23.39
CA PRO A 439 13.57 8.16 -24.71
C PRO A 439 14.57 9.27 -25.05
N GLU A 440 14.90 9.38 -26.33
CA GLU A 440 15.80 10.45 -26.82
C GLU A 440 15.21 11.82 -26.48
N GLY A 441 16.04 12.72 -25.97
CA GLY A 441 15.65 14.05 -25.53
C GLY A 441 15.05 14.13 -24.10
N ASP A 442 14.78 12.99 -23.45
CA ASP A 442 14.29 12.99 -22.07
C ASP A 442 15.44 12.99 -21.06
N THR A 443 15.19 13.57 -19.89
CA THR A 443 16.12 13.54 -18.76
C THR A 443 15.98 12.22 -17.97
N LYS A 444 17.01 11.86 -17.20
CA LYS A 444 16.95 10.74 -16.27
C LYS A 444 15.77 10.89 -15.29
N PRO A 445 15.02 9.81 -14.99
CA PRO A 445 13.99 9.85 -13.99
C PRO A 445 14.49 10.35 -12.63
N SER A 446 13.67 11.15 -11.95
CA SER A 446 13.99 11.64 -10.61
C SER A 446 13.77 10.53 -9.57
N THR A 447 14.75 10.34 -8.68
CA THR A 447 14.61 9.45 -7.52
C THR A 447 13.82 10.08 -6.36
N VAL A 448 13.53 11.39 -6.43
CA VAL A 448 12.71 12.08 -5.42
C VAL A 448 11.24 11.68 -5.63
N PRO A 449 10.62 10.97 -4.67
CA PRO A 449 9.28 10.46 -4.85
C PRO A 449 8.22 11.55 -4.69
N LEU A 450 7.06 11.32 -5.28
CA LEU A 450 5.86 12.08 -4.97
C LEU A 450 5.34 11.68 -3.59
N SER A 451 5.09 12.68 -2.75
CA SER A 451 4.57 12.51 -1.39
C SER A 451 3.07 12.24 -1.41
N GLY A 452 2.59 11.48 -0.42
CA GLY A 452 1.18 11.16 -0.22
C GLY A 452 0.98 10.24 0.99
N PHE A 453 -0.18 9.62 1.08
CA PHE A 453 -0.43 8.51 2.01
C PHE A 453 0.48 7.31 1.69
N THR A 454 0.64 7.03 0.41
CA THR A 454 1.68 6.20 -0.18
C THR A 454 2.62 7.09 -1.00
N ILE A 455 3.84 6.64 -1.29
CA ILE A 455 4.73 7.36 -2.19
C ILE A 455 4.72 6.73 -3.60
N ALA A 456 5.05 7.52 -4.63
CA ALA A 456 5.12 7.06 -6.00
C ALA A 456 6.32 7.68 -6.72
N PRO A 457 6.80 7.08 -7.81
CA PRO A 457 7.80 7.73 -8.64
C PRO A 457 7.26 9.02 -9.24
N ALA A 458 8.11 10.02 -9.41
CA ALA A 458 7.80 11.19 -10.22
C ALA A 458 7.48 10.73 -11.66
N PRO A 459 6.63 11.43 -12.41
CA PRO A 459 6.30 11.06 -13.79
C PRO A 459 7.55 10.99 -14.68
N PHE A 460 7.67 9.90 -15.44
CA PHE A 460 8.74 9.71 -16.43
C PHE A 460 8.25 8.85 -17.60
N ARG A 461 8.93 8.96 -18.72
CA ARG A 461 8.69 8.12 -19.91
C ARG A 461 9.73 7.03 -20.04
N ILE A 462 9.34 5.96 -20.71
CA ILE A 462 10.21 4.85 -21.06
C ILE A 462 10.11 4.57 -22.55
N LYS A 463 11.22 4.16 -23.14
CA LYS A 463 11.30 3.54 -24.46
C LYS A 463 11.56 2.06 -24.29
N VAL A 464 10.74 1.25 -24.95
CA VAL A 464 10.93 -0.20 -25.03
C VAL A 464 11.42 -0.59 -26.43
N THR A 465 12.36 -1.51 -26.49
CA THR A 465 12.85 -2.11 -27.74
C THR A 465 12.77 -3.62 -27.58
N GLU A 466 12.07 -4.28 -28.50
CA GLU A 466 11.98 -5.74 -28.50
C GLU A 466 13.37 -6.35 -28.57
N ARG A 467 13.57 -7.42 -27.84
CA ARG A 467 14.82 -8.17 -27.85
C ARG A 467 14.79 -9.16 -29.03
N THR A 468 15.76 -9.02 -29.93
CA THR A 468 16.02 -9.96 -31.05
C THR A 468 16.64 -11.24 -30.56
#